data_2752443d9f55a2c6a68d437f035fd74c
#
_entry.id   2752443d9f55a2c6a68d437f035fd74c
#
_cell.length_a   1.000
_cell.length_b   1.000
_cell.length_c   1.000
_cell.angle_alpha   90.00
_cell.angle_beta   90.00
_cell.angle_gamma   90.00
#
_symmetry.space_group_name_H-M   'P 1'
#
loop_
_entity.id
_entity.type
_entity.pdbx_description
1 polymer ?
#
loop_
_entity_poly.entity_id
_entity_poly.type
_entity_poly.pdbx_seq_one_letter_code
_entity_poly.pdbx_strand_id
1 'polypeptide(L)'
;MKKFISTVLALGMAASLAACGGSASTAASTESTAASAADATADGDLAYIKNKGKMTIGYTVYEPMNYTDADGNFTGFDTELATAVCEKLGVEPDFVEINWDTKIVELDAKSIDCIWNGMTLTDDIMANTACTKAYAKNAQVVVMKADADYSSTADLVGKTIVAEAGSAGESAISEDESLSQADYVSKSVQTDCLMEVAAGTADAAVLDLTLATAMIGEGTDYANLAIKDELNAEEYGVAFRKGSDAADAVNAAFDELKADDTMQALADKYSLALAD
;
A
#
# COMPACT_ATOMS: atom_id res chain seq x y z
N MET A 1 57.25 -10.57 4.79
CA MET A 1 58.32 -10.72 3.80
C MET A 1 57.73 -10.93 2.43
N LYS A 2 58.24 -10.19 1.42
CA LYS A 2 57.99 -10.22 -0.02
C LYS A 2 56.65 -9.63 -0.45
N LYS A 3 56.45 -8.40 -0.90
CA LYS A 3 57.03 -7.47 -1.90
C LYS A 3 56.98 -8.00 -3.32
N PHE A 4 56.44 -7.12 -4.18
CA PHE A 4 56.74 -6.81 -5.62
C PHE A 4 55.55 -7.00 -6.53
N ILE A 5 55.26 -6.23 -7.58
CA ILE A 5 55.71 -4.92 -8.14
C ILE A 5 54.67 -4.48 -9.14
N SER A 6 54.49 -3.17 -9.30
CA SER A 6 53.77 -2.43 -10.34
C SER A 6 54.35 -2.68 -11.74
N THR A 7 53.52 -2.55 -12.78
CA THR A 7 54.03 -2.04 -14.07
C THR A 7 52.92 -1.20 -14.77
N VAL A 8 53.24 0.08 -14.94
CA VAL A 8 52.58 1.08 -15.78
C VAL A 8 53.23 0.96 -17.18
N LEU A 9 52.42 1.05 -18.23
CA LEU A 9 52.96 1.48 -19.52
C LEU A 9 51.95 2.36 -20.26
N ALA A 10 52.40 3.57 -20.55
CA ALA A 10 51.72 4.62 -21.29
C ALA A 10 52.24 4.71 -22.74
N LEU A 11 51.53 5.49 -23.50
CA LEU A 11 51.89 6.22 -24.75
C LEU A 11 51.57 5.56 -26.08
N GLY A 12 50.92 6.41 -26.91
CA GLY A 12 50.93 6.33 -28.35
C GLY A 12 49.86 7.20 -29.04
N MET A 13 50.07 8.53 -29.10
CA MET A 13 49.37 9.42 -30.05
C MET A 13 49.84 9.16 -31.50
N ALA A 14 48.91 9.20 -32.45
CA ALA A 14 49.21 9.70 -33.80
C ALA A 14 47.96 10.23 -34.49
N ALA A 15 47.98 11.52 -34.79
CA ALA A 15 47.04 12.22 -35.63
C ALA A 15 47.45 12.08 -37.12
N SER A 16 46.48 11.93 -38.01
CA SER A 16 46.64 12.28 -39.41
C SER A 16 45.29 12.70 -40.02
N LEU A 17 45.24 13.98 -40.42
CA LEU A 17 44.23 14.56 -41.32
C LEU A 17 44.56 14.15 -42.75
N ALA A 18 43.57 13.80 -43.55
CA ALA A 18 43.51 14.13 -44.96
C ALA A 18 42.10 13.99 -45.53
N ALA A 19 41.78 14.93 -46.41
CA ALA A 19 40.50 15.40 -46.87
C ALA A 19 39.91 14.65 -48.08
N CYS A 20 38.62 15.01 -48.33
CA CYS A 20 37.85 15.05 -49.57
C CYS A 20 37.34 13.78 -50.25
N GLY A 21 36.03 13.78 -50.49
CA GLY A 21 35.41 13.22 -51.68
C GLY A 21 34.14 12.41 -51.46
N GLY A 22 32.97 13.01 -51.73
CA GLY A 22 31.62 12.63 -51.78
C GLY A 22 31.22 11.20 -52.13
N SER A 23 30.12 10.80 -51.54
CA SER A 23 28.90 10.23 -52.16
C SER A 23 28.06 9.53 -51.07
N ALA A 24 26.76 9.76 -51.16
CA ALA A 24 25.76 9.29 -50.25
C ALA A 24 25.75 7.76 -50.09
N SER A 25 25.67 7.31 -48.83
CA SER A 25 25.13 6.00 -48.51
C SER A 25 24.59 6.06 -47.08
N THR A 26 23.29 5.80 -46.96
CA THR A 26 22.49 5.67 -45.75
C THR A 26 23.15 4.69 -44.76
N ALA A 27 23.63 5.22 -43.62
CA ALA A 27 23.95 4.43 -42.46
C ALA A 27 22.91 4.69 -41.40
N ALA A 28 22.19 3.65 -41.02
CA ALA A 28 21.23 3.61 -39.95
C ALA A 28 21.92 3.93 -38.61
N SER A 29 21.60 5.06 -38.03
CA SER A 29 21.93 5.39 -36.66
C SER A 29 21.00 4.58 -35.77
N THR A 30 21.53 3.63 -35.03
CA THR A 30 20.87 3.08 -33.85
C THR A 30 20.90 4.14 -32.78
N GLU A 31 19.87 4.96 -32.73
CA GLU A 31 19.55 5.76 -31.55
C GLU A 31 19.10 4.82 -30.43
N SER A 32 19.90 4.78 -29.39
CA SER A 32 19.50 4.28 -28.08
C SER A 32 18.43 5.25 -27.54
N THR A 33 17.16 4.92 -27.74
CA THR A 33 16.06 5.61 -27.11
C THR A 33 16.10 5.27 -25.62
N ALA A 34 16.64 6.17 -24.81
CA ALA A 34 16.26 6.28 -23.41
C ALA A 34 14.75 6.52 -23.40
N ALA A 35 13.99 5.56 -22.87
CA ALA A 35 12.56 5.68 -22.68
C ALA A 35 12.32 6.86 -21.74
N SER A 36 11.85 7.97 -22.30
CA SER A 36 11.31 9.11 -21.57
C SER A 36 9.99 8.65 -20.96
N ALA A 37 9.92 8.68 -19.64
CA ALA A 37 8.66 8.55 -18.92
C ALA A 37 7.80 9.78 -19.17
N ALA A 38 7.01 9.77 -20.25
CA ALA A 38 5.87 10.66 -20.51
C ALA A 38 5.15 10.14 -21.75
N ASP A 39 4.42 9.07 -21.60
CA ASP A 39 3.32 8.77 -22.50
C ASP A 39 2.06 8.59 -21.65
N ALA A 40 1.44 9.71 -21.26
CA ALA A 40 0.02 9.72 -20.96
C ALA A 40 -0.64 9.37 -22.28
N THR A 41 -0.97 8.09 -22.45
CA THR A 41 -1.65 7.61 -23.65
C THR A 41 -2.95 8.39 -23.81
N ALA A 42 -3.28 8.77 -25.03
CA ALA A 42 -4.52 9.47 -25.39
C ALA A 42 -5.80 8.69 -24.97
N ASP A 43 -5.65 7.50 -24.42
CA ASP A 43 -6.72 6.54 -24.08
C ASP A 43 -6.98 6.39 -22.57
N GLY A 44 -6.30 7.14 -21.68
CA GLY A 44 -6.52 7.06 -20.22
C GLY A 44 -5.83 5.88 -19.52
N ASP A 45 -5.89 5.90 -18.18
CA ASP A 45 -5.23 4.92 -17.32
C ASP A 45 -5.96 3.56 -17.32
N LEU A 46 -7.29 3.59 -17.41
CA LEU A 46 -8.12 2.39 -17.57
C LEU A 46 -7.78 1.63 -18.86
N ALA A 47 -7.60 2.34 -19.98
CA ALA A 47 -7.19 1.74 -21.23
C ALA A 47 -5.79 1.10 -21.12
N TYR A 48 -4.86 1.74 -20.43
CA TYR A 48 -3.54 1.16 -20.14
C TYR A 48 -3.67 -0.17 -19.37
N ILE A 49 -4.48 -0.21 -18.30
CA ILE A 49 -4.74 -1.42 -17.51
C ILE A 49 -5.35 -2.52 -18.38
N LYS A 50 -6.38 -2.19 -19.17
CA LYS A 50 -7.06 -3.15 -20.08
C LYS A 50 -6.13 -3.68 -21.17
N ASN A 51 -5.32 -2.83 -21.77
CA ASN A 51 -4.35 -3.25 -22.80
C ASN A 51 -3.25 -4.15 -22.23
N LYS A 52 -2.86 -3.93 -20.96
CA LYS A 52 -1.94 -4.79 -20.23
C LYS A 52 -2.56 -6.16 -19.88
N GLY A 53 -3.90 -6.25 -19.87
CA GLY A 53 -4.66 -7.44 -19.52
C GLY A 53 -4.71 -7.78 -18.04
N LYS A 54 -4.11 -6.94 -17.18
CA LYS A 54 -4.09 -7.12 -15.73
C LYS A 54 -4.11 -5.80 -14.98
N MET A 55 -4.65 -5.82 -13.77
CA MET A 55 -4.55 -4.73 -12.80
C MET A 55 -3.58 -5.12 -11.69
N THR A 56 -2.47 -4.39 -11.59
CA THR A 56 -1.45 -4.62 -10.56
C THR A 56 -1.84 -3.87 -9.29
N ILE A 57 -2.11 -4.61 -8.22
CA ILE A 57 -2.73 -4.16 -6.97
C ILE A 57 -1.67 -4.18 -5.88
N GLY A 58 -1.34 -3.01 -5.32
CA GLY A 58 -0.40 -2.88 -4.22
C GLY A 58 -1.09 -3.14 -2.87
N TYR A 59 -0.49 -4.03 -2.06
CA TYR A 59 -0.98 -4.39 -0.73
C TYR A 59 0.16 -4.63 0.27
N THR A 60 -0.16 -4.64 1.56
CA THR A 60 0.64 -5.23 2.66
C THR A 60 -0.15 -6.36 3.30
N VAL A 61 0.53 -7.25 4.04
CA VAL A 61 -0.16 -8.33 4.75
C VAL A 61 -1.04 -7.74 5.85
N TYR A 62 -2.35 -7.88 5.67
CA TYR A 62 -3.36 -7.26 6.51
C TYR A 62 -4.62 -8.16 6.58
N GLU A 63 -4.76 -8.97 7.64
CA GLU A 63 -5.98 -9.75 7.90
C GLU A 63 -7.06 -8.84 8.50
N PRO A 64 -8.33 -8.87 8.01
CA PRO A 64 -8.90 -9.80 7.04
C PRO A 64 -8.95 -9.27 5.59
N MET A 65 -8.17 -8.23 5.23
CA MET A 65 -8.24 -7.57 3.93
C MET A 65 -7.46 -8.31 2.84
N ASN A 66 -6.15 -8.52 3.04
CA ASN A 66 -5.26 -9.24 2.12
C ASN A 66 -4.28 -10.07 2.95
N TYR A 67 -4.43 -11.39 2.94
CA TYR A 67 -3.59 -12.28 3.73
C TYR A 67 -3.54 -13.70 3.14
N THR A 68 -2.66 -14.53 3.67
CA THR A 68 -2.62 -15.96 3.34
C THR A 68 -3.23 -16.74 4.49
N ASP A 69 -4.26 -17.54 4.20
CA ASP A 69 -4.96 -18.34 5.19
C ASP A 69 -4.12 -19.55 5.67
N ALA A 70 -4.62 -20.30 6.65
CA ALA A 70 -3.95 -21.46 7.22
C ALA A 70 -3.72 -22.60 6.20
N ASP A 71 -4.47 -22.63 5.11
CA ASP A 71 -4.35 -23.61 4.03
C ASP A 71 -3.36 -23.15 2.94
N GLY A 72 -2.81 -21.94 3.06
CA GLY A 72 -1.84 -21.35 2.13
C GLY A 72 -2.46 -20.63 0.94
N ASN A 73 -3.78 -20.32 0.98
CA ASN A 73 -4.44 -19.58 -0.07
C ASN A 73 -4.36 -18.07 0.22
N PHE A 74 -4.00 -17.28 -0.80
CA PHE A 74 -4.09 -15.83 -0.72
C PHE A 74 -5.55 -15.40 -0.84
N THR A 75 -6.08 -14.74 0.19
CA THR A 75 -7.50 -14.43 0.36
C THR A 75 -7.69 -13.14 1.16
N GLY A 76 -8.92 -12.81 1.50
CA GLY A 76 -9.31 -11.64 2.28
C GLY A 76 -10.38 -10.83 1.55
N PHE A 77 -11.02 -9.92 2.29
CA PHE A 77 -12.10 -9.10 1.74
C PHE A 77 -11.66 -8.34 0.50
N ASP A 78 -10.53 -7.59 0.60
CA ASP A 78 -10.03 -6.81 -0.53
C ASP A 78 -9.49 -7.68 -1.66
N THR A 79 -8.88 -8.83 -1.35
CA THR A 79 -8.43 -9.79 -2.34
C THR A 79 -9.61 -10.30 -3.17
N GLU A 80 -10.70 -10.70 -2.54
CA GLU A 80 -11.87 -11.25 -3.22
C GLU A 80 -12.70 -10.16 -3.92
N LEU A 81 -12.85 -8.98 -3.31
CA LEU A 81 -13.54 -7.85 -3.92
C LEU A 81 -12.78 -7.34 -5.16
N ALA A 82 -11.45 -7.18 -5.07
CA ALA A 82 -10.62 -6.79 -6.21
C ALA A 82 -10.67 -7.81 -7.34
N THR A 83 -10.70 -9.12 -7.01
CA THR A 83 -10.85 -10.18 -7.99
C THR A 83 -12.18 -10.08 -8.72
N ALA A 84 -13.30 -9.89 -8.00
CA ALA A 84 -14.61 -9.71 -8.59
C ALA A 84 -14.71 -8.45 -9.49
N VAL A 85 -14.07 -7.35 -9.07
CA VAL A 85 -13.98 -6.12 -9.87
C VAL A 85 -13.14 -6.35 -11.13
N CYS A 86 -11.99 -7.02 -11.02
CA CYS A 86 -11.15 -7.34 -12.17
C CYS A 86 -11.90 -8.21 -13.20
N GLU A 87 -12.70 -9.17 -12.73
CA GLU A 87 -13.57 -9.99 -13.61
C GLU A 87 -14.58 -9.10 -14.36
N LYS A 88 -15.25 -8.15 -13.68
CA LYS A 88 -16.16 -7.18 -14.32
C LYS A 88 -15.45 -6.29 -15.34
N LEU A 89 -14.20 -5.90 -15.08
CA LEU A 89 -13.40 -5.07 -15.98
C LEU A 89 -12.79 -5.85 -17.15
N GLY A 90 -12.78 -7.20 -17.08
CA GLY A 90 -12.18 -8.08 -18.08
C GLY A 90 -10.66 -8.09 -18.04
N VAL A 91 -10.06 -7.99 -16.83
CA VAL A 91 -8.60 -8.06 -16.60
C VAL A 91 -8.30 -9.05 -15.48
N GLU A 92 -7.06 -9.54 -15.41
CA GLU A 92 -6.60 -10.40 -14.32
C GLU A 92 -6.13 -9.56 -13.12
N PRO A 93 -6.43 -9.94 -11.87
CA PRO A 93 -5.80 -9.33 -10.69
C PRO A 93 -4.36 -9.79 -10.54
N ASP A 94 -3.45 -8.86 -10.23
CA ASP A 94 -2.02 -9.11 -10.04
C ASP A 94 -1.57 -8.44 -8.73
N PHE A 95 -1.58 -9.21 -7.63
CA PHE A 95 -1.30 -8.69 -6.30
C PHE A 95 0.20 -8.61 -6.06
N VAL A 96 0.68 -7.44 -5.66
CA VAL A 96 2.09 -7.14 -5.38
C VAL A 96 2.22 -6.59 -3.97
N GLU A 97 3.00 -7.27 -3.13
CA GLU A 97 3.32 -6.75 -1.80
C GLU A 97 4.27 -5.57 -1.93
N ILE A 98 3.91 -4.44 -1.29
CA ILE A 98 4.64 -3.17 -1.35
C ILE A 98 5.08 -2.74 0.05
N ASN A 99 5.95 -1.73 0.11
CA ASN A 99 6.16 -0.98 1.34
C ASN A 99 5.10 0.12 1.43
N TRP A 100 4.30 0.11 2.51
CA TRP A 100 3.18 1.04 2.66
C TRP A 100 3.60 2.52 2.70
N ASP A 101 4.76 2.82 3.28
CA ASP A 101 5.32 4.18 3.33
C ASP A 101 5.62 4.74 1.93
N THR A 102 5.93 3.88 0.95
CA THR A 102 6.25 4.29 -0.42
C THR A 102 5.10 4.09 -1.42
N LYS A 103 3.88 3.77 -0.96
CA LYS A 103 2.74 3.41 -1.82
C LYS A 103 2.43 4.41 -2.94
N ILE A 104 2.53 5.70 -2.66
CA ILE A 104 2.29 6.75 -3.68
C ILE A 104 3.43 6.77 -4.72
N VAL A 105 4.68 6.58 -4.29
CA VAL A 105 5.83 6.49 -5.19
C VAL A 105 5.69 5.29 -6.13
N GLU A 106 5.27 4.14 -5.59
CA GLU A 106 5.01 2.92 -6.38
C GLU A 106 3.89 3.14 -7.41
N LEU A 107 2.82 3.83 -6.99
CA LEU A 107 1.69 4.19 -7.84
C LEU A 107 2.11 5.11 -8.99
N ASP A 108 2.84 6.18 -8.69
CA ASP A 108 3.31 7.16 -9.68
C ASP A 108 4.35 6.57 -10.65
N ALA A 109 5.19 5.66 -10.15
CA ALA A 109 6.16 4.93 -10.97
C ALA A 109 5.53 3.87 -11.87
N LYS A 110 4.22 3.61 -11.75
CA LYS A 110 3.50 2.52 -12.45
C LYS A 110 4.02 1.12 -12.09
N SER A 111 4.66 0.96 -10.93
CA SER A 111 4.97 -0.36 -10.36
C SER A 111 3.68 -1.09 -9.98
N ILE A 112 2.70 -0.32 -9.51
CA ILE A 112 1.32 -0.76 -9.25
C ILE A 112 0.32 0.13 -10.01
N ASP A 113 -0.88 -0.36 -10.25
CA ASP A 113 -1.97 0.41 -10.88
C ASP A 113 -2.89 1.05 -9.86
N CYS A 114 -3.06 0.39 -8.71
CA CYS A 114 -3.84 0.91 -7.60
C CYS A 114 -3.27 0.46 -6.26
N ILE A 115 -3.65 1.19 -5.21
CA ILE A 115 -3.44 0.85 -3.80
C ILE A 115 -4.79 0.34 -3.29
N TRP A 116 -4.85 -0.95 -2.89
CA TRP A 116 -6.09 -1.58 -2.43
C TRP A 116 -5.80 -2.55 -1.30
N ASN A 117 -5.91 -2.06 -0.05
CA ASN A 117 -5.51 -2.79 1.15
C ASN A 117 -6.08 -2.13 2.41
N GLY A 118 -7.42 -2.04 2.51
CA GLY A 118 -8.01 -1.28 3.61
C GLY A 118 -7.46 0.14 3.70
N MET A 119 -7.34 0.82 2.54
CA MET A 119 -6.71 2.12 2.50
C MET A 119 -7.66 3.22 2.93
N THR A 120 -7.31 3.92 4.00
CA THR A 120 -8.07 5.05 4.53
C THR A 120 -8.09 6.22 3.55
N LEU A 121 -9.27 6.74 3.27
CA LEU A 121 -9.49 7.93 2.44
C LEU A 121 -9.18 9.21 3.23
N THR A 122 -7.89 9.46 3.50
CA THR A 122 -7.44 10.70 4.13
C THR A 122 -7.49 11.87 3.15
N ASP A 123 -7.55 13.10 3.66
CA ASP A 123 -7.50 14.32 2.83
C ASP A 123 -6.25 14.36 1.94
N ASP A 124 -5.10 13.89 2.46
CA ASP A 124 -3.84 13.84 1.69
C ASP A 124 -3.92 12.83 0.55
N ILE A 125 -4.41 11.62 0.80
CA ILE A 125 -4.62 10.59 -0.25
C ILE A 125 -5.57 11.11 -1.32
N MET A 126 -6.72 11.66 -0.93
CA MET A 126 -7.72 12.20 -1.88
C MET A 126 -7.20 13.40 -2.68
N ALA A 127 -6.34 14.23 -2.09
CA ALA A 127 -5.74 15.36 -2.79
C ALA A 127 -4.69 14.94 -3.82
N ASN A 128 -4.00 13.81 -3.61
CA ASN A 128 -2.86 13.38 -4.41
C ASN A 128 -3.15 12.22 -5.37
N THR A 129 -4.31 11.57 -5.27
CA THR A 129 -4.70 10.42 -6.07
C THR A 129 -6.09 10.58 -6.67
N ALA A 130 -6.53 9.63 -7.49
CA ALA A 130 -7.92 9.46 -7.90
C ALA A 130 -8.49 8.30 -7.09
N CYS A 131 -9.36 8.60 -6.14
CA CYS A 131 -9.96 7.61 -5.25
C CYS A 131 -11.33 7.14 -5.75
N THR A 132 -11.68 5.90 -5.41
CA THR A 132 -13.06 5.43 -5.49
C THR A 132 -13.92 6.10 -4.42
N LYS A 133 -15.24 5.89 -4.49
CA LYS A 133 -16.13 6.03 -3.33
C LYS A 133 -15.65 5.09 -2.22
N ALA A 134 -16.02 5.41 -0.99
CA ALA A 134 -15.80 4.50 0.14
C ALA A 134 -16.55 3.17 -0.08
N TYR A 135 -15.92 2.07 0.32
CA TYR A 135 -16.55 0.74 0.26
C TYR A 135 -16.76 0.10 1.63
N ALA A 136 -15.95 0.43 2.65
CA ALA A 136 -16.07 -0.11 3.99
C ALA A 136 -15.80 0.96 5.04
N LYS A 137 -16.33 0.76 6.26
CA LYS A 137 -16.09 1.59 7.45
C LYS A 137 -14.96 1.02 8.26
N ASN A 138 -14.17 1.89 8.89
CA ASN A 138 -13.08 1.56 9.80
C ASN A 138 -12.94 2.63 10.90
N ALA A 139 -11.99 2.42 11.78
CA ALA A 139 -11.51 3.40 12.77
C ALA A 139 -10.04 3.13 13.07
N GLN A 140 -9.31 4.13 13.55
CA GLN A 140 -8.02 3.92 14.20
C GLN A 140 -8.24 3.65 15.69
N VAL A 141 -7.56 2.65 16.23
CA VAL A 141 -7.72 2.22 17.62
C VAL A 141 -6.40 2.12 18.35
N VAL A 142 -6.45 2.34 19.67
CA VAL A 142 -5.35 2.06 20.59
C VAL A 142 -5.48 0.63 21.08
N VAL A 143 -4.45 -0.18 20.84
CA VAL A 143 -4.33 -1.56 21.32
C VAL A 143 -3.23 -1.64 22.37
N MET A 144 -3.52 -2.28 23.50
CA MET A 144 -2.58 -2.49 24.60
C MET A 144 -2.78 -3.91 25.18
N LYS A 145 -1.94 -4.30 26.15
CA LYS A 145 -2.22 -5.50 26.94
C LYS A 145 -3.56 -5.37 27.65
N ALA A 146 -4.31 -6.44 27.71
CA ALA A 146 -5.66 -6.46 28.28
C ALA A 146 -5.70 -5.98 29.74
N ASP A 147 -4.67 -6.31 30.51
CA ASP A 147 -4.50 -5.94 31.93
C ASP A 147 -3.83 -4.57 32.14
N ALA A 148 -3.44 -3.87 31.07
CA ALA A 148 -2.86 -2.53 31.19
C ALA A 148 -3.93 -1.51 31.58
N ASP A 149 -3.58 -0.64 32.52
CA ASP A 149 -4.41 0.53 32.88
C ASP A 149 -4.41 1.54 31.73
N TYR A 150 -5.60 2.03 31.39
CA TYR A 150 -5.80 3.03 30.37
C TYR A 150 -7.10 3.81 30.64
N SER A 151 -7.02 5.12 30.56
CA SER A 151 -8.17 6.02 30.71
C SER A 151 -8.34 6.97 29.53
N SER A 152 -7.22 7.35 28.89
CA SER A 152 -7.18 8.22 27.70
C SER A 152 -5.80 8.20 27.07
N THR A 153 -5.64 8.83 25.89
CA THR A 153 -4.35 8.99 25.20
C THR A 153 -3.29 9.68 26.06
N ALA A 154 -3.70 10.50 27.07
CA ALA A 154 -2.75 11.14 28.00
C ALA A 154 -1.93 10.15 28.81
N ASP A 155 -2.39 8.93 29.04
CA ASP A 155 -1.65 7.88 29.74
C ASP A 155 -0.48 7.32 28.91
N LEU A 156 -0.44 7.63 27.61
CA LEU A 156 0.59 7.20 26.68
C LEU A 156 1.73 8.23 26.49
N VAL A 157 1.66 9.39 27.11
CA VAL A 157 2.75 10.40 27.08
C VAL A 157 4.05 9.77 27.61
N GLY A 158 5.12 9.80 26.80
CA GLY A 158 6.41 9.21 27.11
C GLY A 158 6.44 7.68 27.15
N LYS A 159 5.39 7.01 26.67
CA LYS A 159 5.34 5.57 26.46
C LYS A 159 5.81 5.22 25.06
N THR A 160 6.27 3.98 24.88
CA THR A 160 6.61 3.48 23.54
C THR A 160 5.35 3.05 22.79
N ILE A 161 5.06 3.73 21.69
CA ILE A 161 3.92 3.39 20.81
C ILE A 161 4.40 3.04 19.41
N VAL A 162 3.67 2.13 18.76
CA VAL A 162 4.02 1.63 17.42
C VAL A 162 2.83 1.79 16.46
N ALA A 163 3.13 2.07 15.21
CA ALA A 163 2.20 2.00 14.08
C ALA A 163 2.95 1.64 12.79
N GLU A 164 2.23 1.24 11.75
CA GLU A 164 2.82 1.03 10.43
C GLU A 164 3.22 2.38 9.81
N ALA A 165 4.43 2.44 9.25
CA ALA A 165 4.94 3.65 8.59
C ALA A 165 4.04 4.07 7.41
N GLY A 166 3.71 5.35 7.30
CA GLY A 166 2.86 5.91 6.26
C GLY A 166 1.37 5.52 6.38
N SER A 167 0.94 4.93 7.50
CA SER A 167 -0.46 4.54 7.74
C SER A 167 -1.30 5.68 8.32
N ALA A 168 -2.63 5.49 8.34
CA ALA A 168 -3.54 6.37 9.07
C ALA A 168 -3.29 6.32 10.59
N GLY A 169 -2.80 5.18 11.12
CA GLY A 169 -2.39 5.05 12.51
C GLY A 169 -1.20 5.94 12.87
N GLU A 170 -0.19 6.04 12.01
CA GLU A 170 0.92 7.00 12.19
C GLU A 170 0.42 8.44 12.18
N SER A 171 -0.49 8.76 11.24
CA SER A 171 -1.11 10.09 11.18
C SER A 171 -1.87 10.40 12.45
N ALA A 172 -2.69 9.46 12.95
CA ALA A 172 -3.45 9.62 14.19
C ALA A 172 -2.53 9.86 15.40
N ILE A 173 -1.37 9.21 15.46
CA ILE A 173 -0.36 9.47 16.51
C ILE A 173 0.17 10.91 16.41
N SER A 174 0.49 11.37 15.20
CA SER A 174 1.08 12.69 15.01
C SER A 174 0.11 13.84 15.24
N GLU A 175 -1.18 13.61 15.02
CA GLU A 175 -2.25 14.60 15.12
C GLU A 175 -2.87 14.71 16.53
N ASP A 176 -2.80 13.62 17.33
CA ASP A 176 -3.29 13.65 18.72
C ASP A 176 -2.31 14.39 19.64
N GLU A 177 -2.82 15.31 20.47
CA GLU A 177 -2.01 16.16 21.37
C GLU A 177 -1.16 15.35 22.36
N SER A 178 -1.66 14.22 22.82
CA SER A 178 -1.00 13.35 23.80
C SER A 178 -0.10 12.31 23.13
N LEU A 179 -0.63 11.61 22.10
CA LEU A 179 0.12 10.55 21.39
C LEU A 179 1.36 11.12 20.68
N SER A 180 1.31 12.35 20.17
CA SER A 180 2.48 13.02 19.59
C SER A 180 3.63 13.26 20.57
N GLN A 181 3.40 13.11 21.89
CA GLN A 181 4.40 13.19 22.96
C GLN A 181 4.90 11.81 23.42
N ALA A 182 4.46 10.74 22.80
CA ALA A 182 4.97 9.39 23.06
C ALA A 182 6.25 9.11 22.26
N ASP A 183 6.98 8.06 22.66
CA ASP A 183 8.15 7.56 21.93
C ASP A 183 7.66 6.67 20.78
N TYR A 184 7.42 7.28 19.62
CA TYR A 184 6.91 6.56 18.43
C TYR A 184 8.00 5.74 17.76
N VAL A 185 7.65 4.49 17.41
CA VAL A 185 8.51 3.58 16.62
C VAL A 185 7.71 3.00 15.47
N SER A 186 8.11 3.29 14.22
CA SER A 186 7.47 2.78 13.01
C SER A 186 7.72 1.30 12.78
N LYS A 187 6.73 0.61 12.20
CA LYS A 187 6.78 -0.79 11.76
C LYS A 187 6.50 -0.90 10.27
N SER A 188 6.86 -2.03 9.69
CA SER A 188 6.65 -2.26 8.25
C SER A 188 5.22 -2.69 7.92
N VAL A 189 4.53 -3.37 8.84
CA VAL A 189 3.15 -3.85 8.73
C VAL A 189 2.44 -3.77 10.08
N GLN A 190 1.12 -3.67 10.08
CA GLN A 190 0.33 -3.53 11.31
C GLN A 190 0.44 -4.76 12.24
N THR A 191 0.60 -5.96 11.68
CA THR A 191 0.77 -7.20 12.47
C THR A 191 2.01 -7.16 13.34
N ASP A 192 3.10 -6.52 12.89
CA ASP A 192 4.32 -6.32 13.69
C ASP A 192 4.01 -5.45 14.91
N CYS A 193 3.09 -4.49 14.80
CA CYS A 193 2.68 -3.67 15.93
C CYS A 193 2.02 -4.51 17.04
N LEU A 194 1.13 -5.45 16.66
CA LEU A 194 0.54 -6.38 17.63
C LEU A 194 1.59 -7.27 18.31
N MET A 195 2.58 -7.77 17.55
CA MET A 195 3.67 -8.57 18.11
C MET A 195 4.49 -7.80 19.13
N GLU A 196 4.80 -6.52 18.87
CA GLU A 196 5.58 -5.69 19.82
C GLU A 196 4.82 -5.47 21.13
N VAL A 197 3.52 -5.18 21.06
CA VAL A 197 2.70 -5.01 22.28
C VAL A 197 2.55 -6.34 23.03
N ALA A 198 2.32 -7.45 22.32
CA ALA A 198 2.22 -8.76 22.95
C ALA A 198 3.53 -9.19 23.63
N ALA A 199 4.69 -8.90 23.03
CA ALA A 199 6.00 -9.13 23.57
C ALA A 199 6.35 -8.19 24.74
N GLY A 200 5.68 -7.02 24.83
CA GLY A 200 5.96 -5.98 25.85
C GLY A 200 7.17 -5.13 25.51
N THR A 201 7.54 -5.04 24.24
CA THR A 201 8.56 -4.13 23.70
C THR A 201 7.98 -2.77 23.31
N ALA A 202 6.64 -2.71 23.13
CA ALA A 202 5.86 -1.49 23.05
C ALA A 202 4.73 -1.51 24.10
N ASP A 203 4.36 -0.32 24.60
CA ASP A 203 3.27 -0.14 25.55
C ASP A 203 1.91 -0.17 24.83
N ALA A 204 1.83 0.39 23.62
CA ALA A 204 0.62 0.46 22.82
C ALA A 204 0.92 0.40 21.31
N ALA A 205 -0.09 0.01 20.54
CA ALA A 205 -0.13 0.15 19.09
C ALA A 205 -1.32 1.02 18.67
N VAL A 206 -1.15 1.81 17.60
CA VAL A 206 -2.26 2.48 16.90
C VAL A 206 -2.36 1.84 15.53
N LEU A 207 -3.54 1.27 15.25
CA LEU A 207 -3.78 0.50 14.03
C LEU A 207 -5.30 0.41 13.72
N ASP A 208 -5.62 -0.21 12.61
CA ASP A 208 -6.99 -0.32 12.12
C ASP A 208 -7.86 -1.21 13.02
N LEU A 209 -9.07 -0.73 13.35
CA LEU A 209 -10.10 -1.48 14.08
C LEU A 209 -10.40 -2.81 13.39
N THR A 210 -10.45 -2.80 12.07
CA THR A 210 -10.72 -3.99 11.25
C THR A 210 -9.69 -5.09 11.52
N LEU A 211 -8.38 -4.78 11.51
CA LEU A 211 -7.32 -5.73 11.86
C LEU A 211 -7.39 -6.13 13.32
N ALA A 212 -7.56 -5.17 14.24
CA ALA A 212 -7.64 -5.45 15.67
C ALA A 212 -8.79 -6.42 15.98
N THR A 213 -9.95 -6.21 15.38
CA THR A 213 -11.13 -7.06 15.59
C THR A 213 -10.92 -8.49 15.06
N ALA A 214 -10.20 -8.64 13.95
CA ALA A 214 -9.91 -9.96 13.37
C ALA A 214 -8.86 -10.75 14.16
N MET A 215 -7.84 -10.07 14.70
CA MET A 215 -6.66 -10.73 15.26
C MET A 215 -6.63 -10.77 16.79
N ILE A 216 -7.43 -9.95 17.50
CA ILE A 216 -7.43 -9.87 18.97
C ILE A 216 -8.66 -10.62 19.50
N GLY A 217 -8.47 -11.47 20.50
CA GLY A 217 -9.55 -12.12 21.20
C GLY A 217 -9.25 -13.57 21.59
N GLU A 218 -10.21 -14.19 22.26
CA GLU A 218 -10.08 -15.58 22.72
C GLU A 218 -9.89 -16.53 21.53
N GLY A 219 -8.87 -17.36 21.59
CA GLY A 219 -8.54 -18.33 20.53
C GLY A 219 -7.61 -17.80 19.45
N THR A 220 -7.18 -16.53 19.52
CA THR A 220 -6.17 -15.95 18.64
C THR A 220 -4.79 -15.90 19.30
N ASP A 221 -3.75 -15.62 18.52
CA ASP A 221 -2.38 -15.43 19.03
C ASP A 221 -2.24 -14.17 19.93
N TYR A 222 -3.21 -13.28 19.86
CA TYR A 222 -3.23 -12.00 20.59
C TYR A 222 -4.36 -11.93 21.64
N ALA A 223 -4.74 -13.07 22.24
CA ALA A 223 -5.77 -13.15 23.28
C ALA A 223 -5.44 -12.31 24.54
N ASN A 224 -4.19 -11.95 24.74
CA ASN A 224 -3.73 -11.11 25.86
C ASN A 224 -3.74 -9.60 25.56
N LEU A 225 -4.18 -9.20 24.38
CA LEU A 225 -4.34 -7.80 23.97
C LEU A 225 -5.80 -7.36 24.05
N ALA A 226 -6.03 -6.07 24.08
CA ALA A 226 -7.37 -5.47 24.03
C ALA A 226 -7.33 -4.13 23.31
N ILE A 227 -8.41 -3.83 22.59
CA ILE A 227 -8.71 -2.50 22.11
C ILE A 227 -9.10 -1.64 23.32
N LYS A 228 -8.40 -0.54 23.55
CA LYS A 228 -8.62 0.35 24.70
C LYS A 228 -9.38 1.63 24.34
N ASP A 229 -9.20 2.11 23.11
CA ASP A 229 -9.83 3.35 22.66
C ASP A 229 -10.03 3.34 21.14
N GLU A 230 -11.03 4.08 20.68
CA GLU A 230 -11.27 4.38 19.28
C GLU A 230 -11.00 5.87 19.06
N LEU A 231 -9.99 6.20 18.24
CA LEU A 231 -9.50 7.55 18.07
C LEU A 231 -10.35 8.36 17.09
N ASN A 232 -10.66 7.77 15.94
CA ASN A 232 -11.42 8.39 14.87
C ASN A 232 -12.09 7.34 13.99
N ALA A 233 -13.31 7.65 13.54
CA ALA A 233 -13.97 6.87 12.49
C ALA A 233 -13.44 7.29 11.12
N GLU A 234 -13.28 6.33 10.23
CA GLU A 234 -12.75 6.52 8.87
C GLU A 234 -13.39 5.55 7.87
N GLU A 235 -13.09 5.72 6.60
CA GLU A 235 -13.61 4.89 5.52
C GLU A 235 -12.48 4.43 4.60
N TYR A 236 -12.63 3.22 4.05
CA TYR A 236 -11.70 2.65 3.09
C TYR A 236 -12.14 2.90 1.65
N GLY A 237 -11.16 3.15 0.79
CA GLY A 237 -11.31 3.28 -0.65
C GLY A 237 -10.11 2.69 -1.40
N VAL A 238 -10.17 2.79 -2.71
CA VAL A 238 -9.07 2.38 -3.62
C VAL A 238 -8.49 3.63 -4.25
N ALA A 239 -7.16 3.75 -4.25
CA ALA A 239 -6.49 4.87 -4.91
C ALA A 239 -5.82 4.44 -6.21
N PHE A 240 -6.01 5.26 -7.22
CA PHE A 240 -5.34 5.23 -8.52
C PHE A 240 -4.48 6.47 -8.69
N ARG A 241 -3.62 6.49 -9.70
CA ARG A 241 -2.83 7.67 -10.06
C ARG A 241 -3.71 8.91 -10.22
N LYS A 242 -3.21 10.06 -9.83
CA LYS A 242 -3.94 11.33 -9.93
C LYS A 242 -4.45 11.56 -11.35
N GLY A 243 -5.76 11.79 -11.47
CA GLY A 243 -6.45 11.98 -12.75
C GLY A 243 -6.75 10.68 -13.53
N SER A 244 -6.56 9.50 -12.91
CA SER A 244 -6.94 8.22 -13.50
C SER A 244 -8.46 8.10 -13.65
N ASP A 245 -8.90 7.59 -14.79
CA ASP A 245 -10.29 7.23 -15.09
C ASP A 245 -10.67 5.83 -14.59
N ALA A 246 -9.70 5.08 -14.04
CA ALA A 246 -9.92 3.74 -13.52
C ALA A 246 -10.77 3.74 -12.25
N ALA A 247 -10.67 4.79 -11.41
CA ALA A 247 -11.50 4.93 -10.21
C ALA A 247 -13.01 4.93 -10.52
N ASP A 248 -13.43 5.62 -11.59
CA ASP A 248 -14.82 5.64 -12.02
C ASP A 248 -15.29 4.27 -12.51
N ALA A 249 -14.44 3.53 -13.22
CA ALA A 249 -14.75 2.19 -13.69
C ALA A 249 -14.89 1.18 -12.52
N VAL A 250 -14.05 1.32 -11.49
CA VAL A 250 -14.15 0.51 -10.26
C VAL A 250 -15.42 0.88 -9.47
N ASN A 251 -15.76 2.17 -9.38
CA ASN A 251 -17.03 2.60 -8.78
C ASN A 251 -18.24 1.99 -9.47
N ALA A 252 -18.24 1.94 -10.81
CA ALA A 252 -19.31 1.29 -11.56
C ALA A 252 -19.39 -0.23 -11.26
N ALA A 253 -18.24 -0.90 -11.15
CA ALA A 253 -18.20 -2.31 -10.77
C ALA A 253 -18.68 -2.51 -9.30
N PHE A 254 -18.36 -1.62 -8.37
CA PHE A 254 -18.90 -1.64 -7.01
C PHE A 254 -20.44 -1.52 -6.99
N ASP A 255 -20.99 -0.60 -7.79
CA ASP A 255 -22.45 -0.44 -7.90
C ASP A 255 -23.12 -1.73 -8.42
N GLU A 256 -22.49 -2.44 -9.38
CA GLU A 256 -22.98 -3.75 -9.86
C GLU A 256 -22.87 -4.84 -8.77
N LEU A 257 -21.73 -4.93 -8.07
CA LEU A 257 -21.49 -5.92 -7.00
C LEU A 257 -22.35 -5.67 -5.75
N LYS A 258 -22.73 -4.42 -5.50
CA LYS A 258 -23.74 -4.08 -4.48
C LYS A 258 -25.13 -4.52 -4.95
N ALA A 259 -25.48 -4.34 -6.21
CA ALA A 259 -26.81 -4.67 -6.76
C ALA A 259 -27.08 -6.19 -6.86
N ASP A 260 -26.04 -7.00 -7.01
CA ASP A 260 -26.13 -8.47 -7.07
C ASP A 260 -25.80 -9.16 -5.73
N ASP A 261 -25.74 -8.41 -4.61
CA ASP A 261 -25.45 -8.85 -3.25
C ASP A 261 -24.05 -9.46 -3.04
N THR A 262 -23.17 -9.48 -4.05
CA THR A 262 -21.80 -10.03 -3.92
C THR A 262 -21.00 -9.28 -2.87
N MET A 263 -21.04 -7.96 -2.88
CA MET A 263 -20.29 -7.14 -1.92
C MET A 263 -20.78 -7.35 -0.49
N GLN A 264 -22.11 -7.49 -0.29
CA GLN A 264 -22.67 -7.78 1.03
C GLN A 264 -22.28 -9.18 1.52
N ALA A 265 -22.30 -10.19 0.65
CA ALA A 265 -21.88 -11.54 1.00
C ALA A 265 -20.39 -11.59 1.43
N LEU A 266 -19.52 -10.81 0.79
CA LEU A 266 -18.12 -10.66 1.20
C LEU A 266 -18.00 -9.96 2.55
N ALA A 267 -18.75 -8.87 2.76
CA ALA A 267 -18.75 -8.15 4.03
C ALA A 267 -19.21 -9.06 5.19
N ASP A 268 -20.26 -9.83 4.99
CA ASP A 268 -20.75 -10.80 5.97
C ASP A 268 -19.71 -11.91 6.26
N LYS A 269 -19.03 -12.41 5.20
CA LYS A 269 -17.97 -13.43 5.32
C LYS A 269 -16.82 -12.98 6.20
N TYR A 270 -16.40 -11.72 6.05
CA TYR A 270 -15.25 -11.15 6.75
C TYR A 270 -15.64 -10.26 7.95
N SER A 271 -16.92 -10.20 8.29
CA SER A 271 -17.45 -9.40 9.40
C SER A 271 -17.15 -7.90 9.31
N LEU A 272 -17.19 -7.34 8.09
CA LEU A 272 -16.97 -5.93 7.83
C LEU A 272 -18.29 -5.15 7.73
N ALA A 273 -18.22 -3.85 8.06
CA ALA A 273 -19.29 -2.91 7.83
C ALA A 273 -19.03 -2.16 6.50
N LEU A 274 -19.96 -2.30 5.55
CA LEU A 274 -19.88 -1.53 4.30
C LEU A 274 -20.11 -0.04 4.55
N ALA A 275 -19.51 0.80 3.73
CA ALA A 275 -19.85 2.21 3.63
C ALA A 275 -21.23 2.40 2.94
N ASP A 276 -21.90 3.53 3.25
CA ASP A 276 -23.25 3.85 2.78
C ASP A 276 -23.35 4.04 1.27
#